data_9cf9f1bcc06fe0bf7c879469e2e057eb
#
_entry.id   9cf9f1bcc06fe0bf7c879469e2e057eb
#
_cell.length_a   1.000
_cell.length_b   1.000
_cell.length_c   1.000
_cell.angle_alpha   90.00
_cell.angle_beta   90.00
_cell.angle_gamma   90.00
#
_symmetry.space_group_name_H-M   'P 1'
#
loop_
_entity.id
_entity.type
_entity.pdbx_description
1 polymer ?
#
loop_
_entity_poly.entity_id
_entity_poly.type
_entity_poly.pdbx_seq_one_letter_code
_entity_poly.pdbx_strand_id
1 'polypeptide(L)'
;VDFFNEIVEILGLKDKLERFPSTLSGGQQQRVSIARALLTKPAIVLADEPTGNLDSVTSMEVVGLLKSCAARFHQTTLIVTHQEEVAQMADRVIRMSDGKIYTRDCNDC
;
A
#
# COMPACT_ATOMS: atom_id res chain seq x y z
N VAL A 1 -14.10 1.04 -16.12
CA VAL A 1 -13.37 0.70 -17.31
C VAL A 1 -12.02 1.37 -17.33
N ASP A 2 -11.97 2.70 -17.46
CA ASP A 2 -10.69 3.40 -17.46
C ASP A 2 -10.01 3.32 -16.08
N PHE A 3 -10.79 3.42 -15.03
CA PHE A 3 -10.29 3.33 -13.68
C PHE A 3 -9.67 1.95 -13.40
N PHE A 4 -10.35 0.90 -13.84
CA PHE A 4 -9.84 -0.46 -13.71
C PHE A 4 -8.51 -0.61 -14.46
N ASN A 5 -8.45 -0.13 -15.70
CA ASN A 5 -7.25 -0.20 -16.52
C ASN A 5 -6.10 0.59 -15.92
N GLU A 6 -6.37 1.76 -15.35
CA GLU A 6 -5.35 2.55 -14.67
C GLU A 6 -4.76 1.81 -13.48
N ILE A 7 -5.61 1.18 -12.66
CA ILE A 7 -5.14 0.42 -11.50
C ILE A 7 -4.28 -0.76 -11.94
N VAL A 8 -4.74 -1.51 -12.93
CA VAL A 8 -4.01 -2.67 -13.44
C VAL A 8 -2.64 -2.26 -13.98
N GLU A 9 -2.58 -1.15 -14.69
CA GLU A 9 -1.34 -0.64 -15.25
C GLU A 9 -0.37 -0.17 -14.17
N ILE A 10 -0.85 0.63 -13.22
CA ILE A 10 -0.02 1.16 -12.13
C ILE A 10 0.57 0.04 -11.28
N LEU A 11 -0.22 -0.99 -11.00
CA LEU A 11 0.21 -2.10 -10.16
C LEU A 11 0.96 -3.19 -10.92
N GLY A 12 1.08 -3.06 -12.24
CA GLY A 12 1.80 -4.04 -13.04
C GLY A 12 1.13 -5.41 -13.09
N LEU A 13 -0.19 -5.44 -13.08
CA LEU A 13 -0.95 -6.68 -13.00
C LEU A 13 -1.51 -7.17 -14.34
N LYS A 14 -1.23 -6.47 -15.41
CA LYS A 14 -1.84 -6.77 -16.71
C LYS A 14 -1.63 -8.23 -17.14
N ASP A 15 -0.42 -8.76 -16.94
CA ASP A 15 -0.10 -10.13 -17.31
C ASP A 15 -0.52 -11.14 -16.23
N LYS A 16 -1.02 -10.69 -15.10
CA LYS A 16 -1.28 -11.53 -13.92
C LYS A 16 -2.76 -11.77 -13.64
N LEU A 17 -3.65 -11.13 -14.41
CA LEU A 17 -5.08 -11.16 -14.13
C LEU A 17 -5.70 -12.55 -14.21
N GLU A 18 -5.13 -13.43 -15.02
CA GLU A 18 -5.65 -14.78 -15.21
C GLU A 18 -4.93 -15.84 -14.39
N ARG A 19 -3.95 -15.45 -13.56
CA ARG A 19 -3.20 -16.39 -12.74
C ARG A 19 -3.92 -16.68 -11.43
N PHE A 20 -3.79 -17.91 -10.96
CA PHE A 20 -4.28 -18.26 -9.63
C PHE A 20 -3.39 -17.60 -8.56
N PRO A 21 -3.98 -17.18 -7.42
CA PRO A 21 -3.18 -16.57 -6.34
C PRO A 21 -1.98 -17.40 -5.89
N SER A 22 -2.11 -18.73 -5.89
CA SER A 22 -1.04 -19.62 -5.45
C SER A 22 0.19 -19.62 -6.37
N THR A 23 0.05 -19.11 -7.61
CA THR A 23 1.17 -19.05 -8.57
C THR A 23 1.85 -17.70 -8.58
N LEU A 24 1.40 -16.75 -7.74
CA LEU A 24 1.96 -15.41 -7.67
C LEU A 24 2.95 -15.31 -6.52
N SER A 25 3.95 -14.43 -6.66
CA SER A 25 4.86 -14.10 -5.58
C SER A 25 4.11 -13.35 -4.46
N GLY A 26 4.72 -13.23 -3.29
CA GLY A 26 4.13 -12.47 -2.19
C GLY A 26 3.81 -11.02 -2.57
N GLY A 27 4.74 -10.36 -3.27
CA GLY A 27 4.52 -9.00 -3.74
C GLY A 27 3.41 -8.90 -4.77
N GLN A 28 3.31 -9.88 -5.67
CA GLN A 28 2.25 -9.92 -6.67
C GLN A 28 0.88 -10.14 -6.03
N GLN A 29 0.82 -11.03 -5.03
CA GLN A 29 -0.42 -11.25 -4.27
C GLN A 29 -0.86 -9.98 -3.55
N GLN A 30 0.10 -9.25 -2.99
CA GLN A 30 -0.18 -8.00 -2.31
C GLN A 30 -0.71 -6.94 -3.29
N ARG A 31 -0.14 -6.88 -4.50
CA ARG A 31 -0.62 -5.96 -5.53
C ARG A 31 -2.05 -6.28 -5.95
N VAL A 32 -2.40 -7.55 -6.06
CA VAL A 32 -3.78 -7.96 -6.36
C VAL A 32 -4.73 -7.53 -5.24
N SER A 33 -4.32 -7.68 -3.98
CA SER A 33 -5.13 -7.23 -2.84
C SER A 33 -5.34 -5.72 -2.86
N ILE A 34 -4.31 -4.96 -3.19
CA ILE A 34 -4.41 -3.50 -3.34
C ILE A 34 -5.40 -3.15 -4.45
N ALA A 35 -5.31 -3.82 -5.60
CA ALA A 35 -6.21 -3.57 -6.72
C ALA A 35 -7.67 -3.81 -6.32
N ARG A 36 -7.95 -4.88 -5.59
CA ARG A 36 -9.30 -5.18 -5.12
C ARG A 36 -9.85 -4.06 -4.24
N ALA A 37 -9.03 -3.59 -3.30
CA ALA A 37 -9.45 -2.49 -2.42
C ALA A 37 -9.72 -1.22 -3.20
N LEU A 38 -8.88 -0.90 -4.18
CA LEU A 38 -8.99 0.34 -4.94
C LEU A 38 -10.14 0.35 -5.95
N LEU A 39 -10.59 -0.82 -6.40
CA LEU A 39 -11.69 -0.89 -7.36
C LEU A 39 -13.00 -0.32 -6.83
N THR A 40 -13.16 -0.24 -5.52
CA THR A 40 -14.35 0.36 -4.90
C THR A 40 -14.27 1.88 -4.84
N LYS A 41 -13.18 2.48 -5.29
CA LYS A 41 -12.91 3.93 -5.25
C LYS A 41 -13.07 4.53 -3.86
N PRO A 42 -12.38 3.98 -2.84
CA PRO A 42 -12.55 4.47 -1.48
C PRO A 42 -11.87 5.83 -1.29
N ALA A 43 -12.39 6.63 -0.36
CA ALA A 43 -11.72 7.87 0.05
C ALA A 43 -10.54 7.57 0.97
N ILE A 44 -10.63 6.49 1.75
CA ILE A 44 -9.59 6.08 2.70
C ILE A 44 -9.24 4.62 2.45
N VAL A 45 -7.95 4.33 2.39
CA VAL A 45 -7.42 2.98 2.27
C VAL A 45 -6.72 2.63 3.57
N LEU A 46 -7.10 1.53 4.19
CA LEU A 46 -6.47 1.05 5.42
C LEU A 46 -5.60 -0.16 5.08
N ALA A 47 -4.32 -0.08 5.41
CA ALA A 47 -3.38 -1.16 5.18
C ALA A 47 -2.73 -1.56 6.50
N ASP A 48 -3.02 -2.77 6.96
CA ASP A 48 -2.49 -3.29 8.23
C ASP A 48 -1.32 -4.21 7.92
N GLU A 49 -0.11 -3.78 8.28
CA GLU A 49 1.13 -4.50 8.02
C GLU A 49 1.22 -4.99 6.57
N PRO A 50 1.08 -4.09 5.57
CA PRO A 50 0.97 -4.53 4.17
C PRO A 50 2.21 -5.22 3.63
N THR A 51 3.34 -5.11 4.34
CA THR A 51 4.62 -5.68 3.90
C THR A 51 5.18 -6.69 4.90
N GLY A 52 4.35 -7.21 5.81
CA GLY A 52 4.81 -8.03 6.92
C GLY A 52 5.54 -9.32 6.53
N ASN A 53 5.22 -9.90 5.37
CA ASN A 53 5.82 -11.16 4.91
C ASN A 53 6.71 -10.98 3.69
N LEU A 54 7.11 -9.74 3.38
CA LEU A 54 7.88 -9.44 2.18
C LEU A 54 9.31 -9.05 2.55
N ASP A 55 10.24 -9.28 1.63
CA ASP A 55 11.61 -8.80 1.80
C ASP A 55 11.65 -7.25 1.68
N SER A 56 12.78 -6.64 2.02
CA SER A 56 12.85 -5.18 2.09
C SER A 56 12.70 -4.51 0.72
N VAL A 57 13.21 -5.09 -0.35
CA VAL A 57 13.07 -4.53 -1.69
C VAL A 57 11.62 -4.57 -2.14
N THR A 58 10.97 -5.71 -2.01
CA THR A 58 9.56 -5.89 -2.38
C THR A 58 8.67 -5.02 -1.49
N SER A 59 8.99 -4.90 -0.20
CA SER A 59 8.25 -4.03 0.72
C SER A 59 8.26 -2.58 0.26
N MET A 60 9.42 -2.06 -0.13
CA MET A 60 9.51 -0.69 -0.62
C MET A 60 8.73 -0.49 -1.91
N GLU A 61 8.74 -1.48 -2.79
CA GLU A 61 7.95 -1.43 -4.03
C GLU A 61 6.45 -1.35 -3.75
N VAL A 62 5.96 -2.19 -2.83
CA VAL A 62 4.54 -2.20 -2.47
C VAL A 62 4.11 -0.88 -1.84
N VAL A 63 4.90 -0.35 -0.90
CA VAL A 63 4.58 0.93 -0.25
C VAL A 63 4.64 2.06 -1.26
N GLY A 64 5.61 2.03 -2.18
CA GLY A 64 5.71 3.01 -3.26
C GLY A 64 4.48 3.01 -4.15
N LEU A 65 3.95 1.82 -4.46
CA LEU A 65 2.73 1.70 -5.25
C LEU A 65 1.50 2.24 -4.49
N LEU A 66 1.39 1.96 -3.20
CA LEU A 66 0.32 2.52 -2.38
C LEU A 66 0.37 4.05 -2.38
N LYS A 67 1.57 4.60 -2.25
CA LYS A 67 1.77 6.05 -2.25
C LYS A 67 1.41 6.66 -3.60
N SER A 68 1.80 6.01 -4.70
CA SER A 68 1.47 6.46 -6.05
C SER A 68 -0.03 6.45 -6.29
N CYS A 69 -0.72 5.39 -5.86
CA CYS A 69 -2.16 5.29 -6.01
C CYS A 69 -2.89 6.36 -5.19
N ALA A 70 -2.42 6.62 -3.97
CA ALA A 70 -3.01 7.66 -3.12
C ALA A 70 -2.93 9.02 -3.80
N ALA A 71 -1.78 9.35 -4.39
CA ALA A 71 -1.60 10.62 -5.09
C ALA A 71 -2.45 10.67 -6.37
N ARG A 72 -2.46 9.60 -7.15
CA ARG A 72 -3.16 9.55 -8.43
C ARG A 72 -4.66 9.62 -8.28
N PHE A 73 -5.22 8.94 -7.29
CA PHE A 73 -6.67 8.84 -7.10
C PHE A 73 -7.20 9.72 -5.97
N HIS A 74 -6.37 10.61 -5.45
CA HIS A 74 -6.75 11.55 -4.38
C HIS A 74 -7.32 10.81 -3.17
N GLN A 75 -6.62 9.77 -2.74
CA GLN A 75 -7.03 8.96 -1.60
C GLN A 75 -6.10 9.20 -0.41
N THR A 76 -6.65 9.00 0.79
CA THR A 76 -5.85 8.97 2.01
C THR A 76 -5.54 7.53 2.34
N THR A 77 -4.27 7.22 2.56
CA THR A 77 -3.84 5.86 2.94
C THR A 77 -3.31 5.89 4.36
N LEU A 78 -3.89 5.04 5.20
CA LEU A 78 -3.44 4.83 6.56
C LEU A 78 -2.76 3.47 6.65
N ILE A 79 -1.47 3.46 6.98
CA ILE A 79 -0.70 2.23 7.08
C ILE A 79 -0.35 1.99 8.54
N VAL A 80 -0.69 0.79 9.03
CA VAL A 80 -0.29 0.33 10.36
C VAL A 80 0.93 -0.56 10.18
N THR A 81 2.05 -0.20 10.78
CA THR A 81 3.30 -0.96 10.65
C THR A 81 4.21 -0.75 11.85
N HIS A 82 5.05 -1.73 12.13
CA HIS A 82 6.13 -1.60 13.09
C HIS A 82 7.50 -1.51 12.38
N GLN A 83 7.51 -1.44 11.04
CA GLN A 83 8.74 -1.35 10.26
C GLN A 83 9.10 0.11 10.03
N GLU A 84 10.27 0.52 10.51
CA GLU A 84 10.70 1.92 10.42
C GLU A 84 10.90 2.38 8.97
N GLU A 85 11.38 1.51 8.09
CA GLU A 85 11.58 1.85 6.68
C GLU A 85 10.27 2.23 6.01
N VAL A 86 9.18 1.53 6.35
CA VAL A 86 7.85 1.84 5.82
C VAL A 86 7.37 3.19 6.36
N ALA A 87 7.57 3.42 7.66
CA ALA A 87 7.17 4.68 8.30
C ALA A 87 7.85 5.88 7.65
N GLN A 88 9.12 5.73 7.25
CA GLN A 88 9.88 6.81 6.62
C GLN A 88 9.30 7.24 5.26
N MET A 89 8.54 6.41 4.61
CA MET A 89 7.92 6.74 3.33
C MET A 89 6.61 7.52 3.46
N ALA A 90 6.06 7.60 4.66
CA ALA A 90 4.79 8.30 4.89
C ALA A 90 4.97 9.79 4.95
N ASP A 91 3.93 10.53 4.63
CA ASP A 91 3.92 12.00 4.76
C ASP A 91 3.85 12.40 6.24
N ARG A 92 3.15 11.60 7.04
CA ARG A 92 3.01 11.84 8.49
C ARG A 92 3.13 10.51 9.22
N VAL A 93 3.78 10.54 10.37
CA VAL A 93 3.96 9.36 11.22
C VAL A 93 3.36 9.63 12.59
N ILE A 94 2.55 8.71 13.07
CA ILE A 94 2.00 8.75 14.41
C ILE A 94 2.51 7.51 15.13
N ARG A 95 3.25 7.71 16.23
CA ARG A 95 3.82 6.60 16.99
C ARG A 95 2.93 6.33 18.20
N MET A 96 2.63 5.05 18.40
CA MET A 96 1.75 4.61 19.47
C MET A 96 2.43 3.55 20.32
N SER A 97 2.10 3.54 21.61
CA SER A 97 2.54 2.52 22.55
C SER A 97 1.46 2.37 23.61
N ASP A 98 1.11 1.12 23.90
CA ASP A 98 0.09 0.77 24.92
C ASP A 98 -1.23 1.51 24.72
N GLY A 99 -1.64 1.66 23.44
CA GLY A 99 -2.89 2.31 23.10
C GLY A 99 -2.87 3.84 23.17
N LYS A 100 -1.68 4.43 23.36
CA LYS A 100 -1.55 5.89 23.48
C LYS A 100 -0.60 6.42 22.42
N ILE A 101 -0.91 7.61 21.92
CA ILE A 101 -0.04 8.34 21.00
C ILE A 101 1.03 9.04 21.83
N TYR A 102 2.31 8.83 21.49
CA TYR A 102 3.40 9.46 22.22
C TYR A 102 4.28 10.35 21.37
N THR A 103 4.21 10.25 20.05
CA THR A 103 4.99 11.09 19.13
C THR A 103 4.24 11.27 17.83
N ARG A 104 4.35 12.45 17.23
CA ARG A 104 3.86 12.75 15.89
C ARG A 104 4.96 13.40 15.09
N ASP A 105 5.31 12.78 13.96
CA ASP A 105 6.32 13.31 13.05
C ASP A 105 5.65 13.61 11.72
N CYS A 106 6.10 14.67 11.06
CA CYS A 106 5.59 15.04 9.74
C CYS A 106 6.78 15.26 8.81
N ASN A 107 6.89 14.43 7.80
CA ASN A 107 8.03 14.47 6.89
C ASN A 107 7.97 15.62 5.89
N ASP A 108 6.79 16.19 5.66
CA ASP A 108 6.56 17.27 4.70
C ASP A 108 6.17 18.59 5.35
N CYS A 109 6.31 18.71 6.65
CA CYS A 109 5.96 19.94 7.37
C CYS A 109 7.10 20.97 7.43
#